data_5acf0ab5be73efd9f60b5c97e613a760
#
_entry.id   5acf0ab5be73efd9f60b5c97e613a760
#
_cell.length_a   1.000
_cell.length_b   1.000
_cell.length_c   1.000
_cell.angle_alpha   90.00
_cell.angle_beta   90.00
_cell.angle_gamma   90.00
#
_symmetry.space_group_name_H-M   'P 1'
#
loop_
_entity.id
_entity.type
_entity.pdbx_description
1 polymer ?
#
loop_
_entity_poly.entity_id
_entity_poly.type
_entity_poly.pdbx_seq_one_letter_code
_entity_poly.pdbx_strand_id
1 'polypeptide(L)'
;MNGSFDSQKCAAAQPAGERFNPHITCAFLYSITRYGYPPAAEGMVRYVNEMADLGFRSIELEGIGADHLARVYADRGAIRAAIEARELSLPVFCTVLPGLGSADAAVRRRSLETFEMGCETAAALGAGAVLDNGPLVPYAFPPDMPIHRHYSQEVLRNVGLPASLVWGEYWKALAEVLRAACDIAAGYGLRYYLHPCTGSLTETTDGFLRLRDAVGRENLRFNFDTANQFFVRENLSLGLLKLGGELDYIHISDNHGQRVEHLAAGDGAIDWDMFFSTLKRIGFSGQLSIDVGGDESGIENIDEAYLKTARWIERKNEEYGIF
;
A
#
# COMPACT_ATOMS: atom_id res chain seq x y z
N MET A 1 6.14 -40.39 23.97
CA MET A 1 6.71 -39.38 24.84
C MET A 1 6.44 -38.07 24.13
N ASN A 2 5.42 -37.35 24.59
CA ASN A 2 4.95 -36.10 24.02
C ASN A 2 5.83 -34.96 24.53
N GLY A 3 6.53 -34.27 23.65
CA GLY A 3 7.21 -33.02 23.95
C GLY A 3 6.42 -31.88 23.34
N SER A 4 5.65 -31.19 24.18
CA SER A 4 5.00 -29.92 23.83
C SER A 4 6.08 -28.83 23.69
N PHE A 5 6.24 -28.27 22.51
CA PHE A 5 7.02 -27.05 22.30
C PHE A 5 6.19 -25.85 22.77
N ASP A 6 6.55 -25.38 23.93
CA ASP A 6 6.04 -24.14 24.54
C ASP A 6 6.83 -22.96 23.90
N SER A 7 6.25 -22.32 22.87
CA SER A 7 6.85 -21.17 22.19
C SER A 7 6.27 -19.85 22.71
N GLN A 8 6.40 -19.63 24.03
CA GLN A 8 6.29 -18.29 24.61
C GLN A 8 7.69 -17.71 24.82
N LYS A 9 8.32 -17.21 23.76
CA LYS A 9 9.39 -16.22 23.91
C LYS A 9 8.75 -14.85 23.94
N CYS A 10 8.63 -14.28 25.13
CA CYS A 10 8.29 -12.89 25.39
C CYS A 10 9.12 -11.97 24.49
N ALA A 11 8.47 -11.22 23.62
CA ALA A 11 9.03 -9.99 23.07
C ALA A 11 9.36 -9.06 24.25
N ALA A 12 10.51 -8.43 24.24
CA ALA A 12 10.87 -7.42 25.24
C ALA A 12 9.82 -6.32 25.16
N ALA A 13 9.00 -6.18 26.21
CA ALA A 13 8.00 -5.14 26.31
C ALA A 13 8.68 -3.78 26.17
N GLN A 14 8.17 -2.95 25.25
CA GLN A 14 8.57 -1.55 25.18
C GLN A 14 8.32 -0.88 26.55
N PRO A 15 9.16 0.12 26.93
CA PRO A 15 8.80 0.98 28.05
C PRO A 15 7.44 1.62 27.72
N ALA A 16 6.46 1.46 28.61
CA ALA A 16 5.13 2.01 28.46
C ALA A 16 5.23 3.54 28.23
N GLY A 17 4.92 4.00 27.00
CA GLY A 17 4.79 5.42 26.71
C GLY A 17 5.50 5.97 25.45
N GLU A 18 6.36 5.23 24.77
CA GLU A 18 7.01 5.75 23.55
C GLU A 18 6.01 5.69 22.38
N ARG A 19 5.59 6.85 21.87
CA ARG A 19 4.74 6.97 20.67
C ARG A 19 5.55 7.60 19.54
N PHE A 20 5.53 6.96 18.37
CA PHE A 20 6.21 7.48 17.18
C PHE A 20 5.58 8.77 16.64
N ASN A 21 6.35 9.50 15.85
CA ASN A 21 5.88 10.68 15.14
C ASN A 21 4.63 10.33 14.31
N PRO A 22 3.55 11.14 14.34
CA PRO A 22 2.31 10.87 13.60
C PRO A 22 2.47 10.86 12.07
N HIS A 23 3.59 11.35 11.53
CA HIS A 23 3.94 11.20 10.12
C HIS A 23 4.55 9.83 9.77
N ILE A 24 4.76 8.95 10.76
CA ILE A 24 5.22 7.58 10.55
C ILE A 24 4.01 6.64 10.68
N THR A 25 3.62 6.04 9.57
CA THR A 25 2.47 5.14 9.49
C THR A 25 2.90 3.68 9.54
N CYS A 26 2.15 2.84 10.24
CA CYS A 26 2.28 1.38 10.17
C CYS A 26 1.41 0.87 9.00
N ALA A 27 2.02 0.41 7.91
CA ALA A 27 1.29 -0.16 6.78
C ALA A 27 0.65 -1.51 7.13
N PHE A 28 -0.39 -1.87 6.40
CA PHE A 28 -1.13 -3.12 6.62
C PHE A 28 -0.30 -4.38 6.34
N LEU A 29 0.83 -4.24 5.62
CA LEU A 29 1.79 -5.33 5.41
C LEU A 29 2.30 -5.95 6.72
N TYR A 30 2.30 -5.18 7.82
CA TYR A 30 2.51 -5.72 9.17
C TYR A 30 1.55 -6.88 9.49
N SER A 31 0.24 -6.65 9.30
CA SER A 31 -0.78 -7.67 9.57
C SER A 31 -0.73 -8.81 8.56
N ILE A 32 -0.44 -8.51 7.29
CA ILE A 32 -0.26 -9.51 6.24
C ILE A 32 0.90 -10.45 6.58
N THR A 33 2.04 -9.92 6.99
CA THR A 33 3.22 -10.72 7.35
C THR A 33 2.94 -11.62 8.55
N ARG A 34 2.17 -11.13 9.50
CA ARG A 34 1.86 -11.85 10.75
C ARG A 34 0.79 -12.92 10.61
N TYR A 35 -0.19 -12.71 9.71
CA TYR A 35 -1.41 -13.54 9.63
C TYR A 35 -1.67 -14.19 8.28
N GLY A 36 -0.79 -13.95 7.30
CA GLY A 36 -0.95 -14.43 5.92
C GLY A 36 -1.74 -13.48 5.02
N TYR A 37 -1.88 -13.84 3.74
CA TYR A 37 -2.53 -13.01 2.72
C TYR A 37 -3.72 -13.71 2.06
N PRO A 38 -4.91 -13.10 2.07
CA PRO A 38 -5.30 -11.96 2.91
C PRO A 38 -5.44 -12.39 4.39
N PRO A 39 -5.12 -11.51 5.36
CA PRO A 39 -5.43 -11.78 6.75
C PRO A 39 -6.95 -11.76 6.96
N ALA A 40 -7.45 -12.50 7.97
CA ALA A 40 -8.90 -12.59 8.18
C ALA A 40 -9.52 -11.22 8.48
N ALA A 41 -10.59 -10.84 7.77
CA ALA A 41 -11.27 -9.55 7.96
C ALA A 41 -11.81 -9.35 9.38
N GLU A 42 -12.24 -10.42 10.04
CA GLU A 42 -12.72 -10.43 11.41
C GLU A 42 -11.64 -10.06 12.44
N GLY A 43 -10.36 -10.09 12.02
CA GLY A 43 -9.21 -9.68 12.82
C GLY A 43 -8.96 -8.17 12.87
N MET A 44 -9.65 -7.35 12.09
CA MET A 44 -9.32 -5.93 11.91
C MET A 44 -9.19 -5.14 13.21
N VAL A 45 -10.13 -5.30 14.15
CA VAL A 45 -10.05 -4.63 15.46
C VAL A 45 -8.80 -5.05 16.23
N ARG A 46 -8.40 -6.31 16.15
CA ARG A 46 -7.16 -6.81 16.76
C ARG A 46 -5.95 -6.18 16.08
N TYR A 47 -5.92 -6.12 14.75
CA TYR A 47 -4.79 -5.54 14.00
C TYR A 47 -4.59 -4.07 14.33
N VAL A 48 -5.68 -3.29 14.42
CA VAL A 48 -5.66 -1.89 14.89
C VAL A 48 -5.00 -1.77 16.27
N ASN A 49 -5.38 -2.64 17.21
CA ASN A 49 -4.81 -2.61 18.56
C ASN A 49 -3.33 -3.01 18.59
N GLU A 50 -2.92 -4.03 17.83
CA GLU A 50 -1.54 -4.48 17.76
C GLU A 50 -0.61 -3.40 17.18
N MET A 51 -1.01 -2.71 16.10
CA MET A 51 -0.25 -1.60 15.56
C MET A 51 -0.13 -0.43 16.57
N ALA A 52 -1.20 -0.15 17.33
CA ALA A 52 -1.18 0.85 18.39
C ALA A 52 -0.29 0.43 19.57
N ASP A 53 -0.27 -0.85 19.93
CA ASP A 53 0.58 -1.39 21.00
C ASP A 53 2.07 -1.29 20.68
N LEU A 54 2.45 -1.29 19.38
CA LEU A 54 3.80 -0.99 18.92
C LEU A 54 4.19 0.50 19.06
N GLY A 55 3.25 1.39 19.44
CA GLY A 55 3.50 2.81 19.60
C GLY A 55 3.17 3.66 18.37
N PHE A 56 2.62 3.10 17.31
CA PHE A 56 2.18 3.89 16.14
C PHE A 56 0.96 4.74 16.49
N ARG A 57 0.92 5.94 15.90
CA ARG A 57 -0.19 6.90 15.98
C ARG A 57 -0.92 7.03 14.65
N SER A 58 -0.35 6.45 13.62
CA SER A 58 -0.88 6.42 12.26
C SER A 58 -0.78 5.00 11.72
N ILE A 59 -1.86 4.51 11.12
CA ILE A 59 -1.96 3.15 10.59
C ILE A 59 -2.58 3.16 9.21
N GLU A 60 -2.36 2.09 8.45
CA GLU A 60 -3.05 1.80 7.19
C GLU A 60 -3.83 0.50 7.35
N LEU A 61 -4.99 0.41 6.72
CA LEU A 61 -5.82 -0.79 6.67
C LEU A 61 -6.19 -1.13 5.23
N GLU A 62 -6.52 -2.40 4.97
CA GLU A 62 -6.88 -2.85 3.62
C GLU A 62 -8.19 -3.64 3.55
N GLY A 63 -8.88 -3.52 2.41
CA GLY A 63 -9.94 -4.40 1.94
C GLY A 63 -9.51 -5.14 0.68
N ILE A 64 -9.19 -6.43 0.75
CA ILE A 64 -8.53 -7.20 -0.30
C ILE A 64 -9.57 -8.00 -1.10
N GLY A 65 -9.88 -7.53 -2.31
CA GLY A 65 -10.94 -8.13 -3.12
C GLY A 65 -12.34 -7.91 -2.55
N ALA A 66 -13.36 -8.28 -3.32
CA ALA A 66 -14.75 -7.96 -3.02
C ALA A 66 -15.25 -8.58 -1.71
N ASP A 67 -14.98 -9.87 -1.48
CA ASP A 67 -15.52 -10.59 -0.32
C ASP A 67 -14.88 -10.13 1.00
N HIS A 68 -13.57 -9.92 1.01
CA HIS A 68 -12.87 -9.41 2.18
C HIS A 68 -13.30 -7.97 2.47
N LEU A 69 -13.33 -7.10 1.45
CA LEU A 69 -13.80 -5.73 1.61
C LEU A 69 -15.24 -5.66 2.15
N ALA A 70 -16.15 -6.51 1.66
CA ALA A 70 -17.54 -6.56 2.14
C ALA A 70 -17.63 -6.89 3.65
N ARG A 71 -16.76 -7.75 4.16
CA ARG A 71 -16.68 -8.06 5.61
C ARG A 71 -16.13 -6.89 6.40
N VAL A 72 -15.04 -6.26 5.93
CA VAL A 72 -14.49 -5.04 6.54
C VAL A 72 -15.55 -3.93 6.57
N TYR A 73 -16.30 -3.77 5.47
CA TYR A 73 -17.42 -2.83 5.40
C TYR A 73 -18.50 -3.12 6.44
N ALA A 74 -18.87 -4.39 6.63
CA ALA A 74 -19.86 -4.78 7.62
C ALA A 74 -19.42 -4.41 9.05
N ASP A 75 -18.12 -4.57 9.37
CA ASP A 75 -17.56 -4.33 10.69
C ASP A 75 -16.99 -2.91 10.89
N ARG A 76 -17.16 -2.00 9.90
CA ARG A 76 -16.53 -0.66 9.88
C ARG A 76 -16.83 0.16 11.14
N GLY A 77 -18.01 -0.01 11.75
CA GLY A 77 -18.34 0.68 12.99
C GLY A 77 -17.48 0.25 14.18
N ALA A 78 -17.22 -1.05 14.33
CA ALA A 78 -16.35 -1.58 15.39
C ALA A 78 -14.87 -1.20 15.12
N ILE A 79 -14.43 -1.24 13.87
CA ILE A 79 -13.09 -0.84 13.46
C ILE A 79 -12.87 0.66 13.75
N ARG A 80 -13.84 1.51 13.38
CA ARG A 80 -13.79 2.96 13.66
C ARG A 80 -13.70 3.22 15.17
N ALA A 81 -14.51 2.56 15.98
CA ALA A 81 -14.47 2.69 17.43
C ALA A 81 -13.10 2.31 18.01
N ALA A 82 -12.44 1.27 17.47
CA ALA A 82 -11.09 0.88 17.89
C ALA A 82 -10.05 1.95 17.52
N ILE A 83 -10.12 2.51 16.30
CA ILE A 83 -9.25 3.60 15.86
C ILE A 83 -9.36 4.80 16.79
N GLU A 84 -10.60 5.22 17.10
CA GLU A 84 -10.88 6.34 18.00
C GLU A 84 -10.43 6.08 19.44
N ALA A 85 -10.71 4.90 19.99
CA ALA A 85 -10.30 4.52 21.34
C ALA A 85 -8.78 4.51 21.54
N ARG A 86 -8.01 4.28 20.47
CA ARG A 86 -6.54 4.29 20.46
C ARG A 86 -5.96 5.62 20.00
N GLU A 87 -6.79 6.62 19.70
CA GLU A 87 -6.37 7.95 19.20
C GLU A 87 -5.47 7.85 17.94
N LEU A 88 -5.81 6.94 17.01
CA LEU A 88 -5.07 6.71 15.79
C LEU A 88 -5.60 7.57 14.65
N SER A 89 -4.70 7.95 13.74
CA SER A 89 -5.05 8.45 12.40
C SER A 89 -5.01 7.31 11.38
N LEU A 90 -5.87 7.40 10.38
CA LEU A 90 -5.93 6.51 9.23
C LEU A 90 -5.77 7.37 7.97
N PRO A 91 -4.54 7.68 7.51
CA PRO A 91 -4.35 8.52 6.33
C PRO A 91 -4.89 7.86 5.06
N VAL A 92 -4.75 6.53 4.95
CA VAL A 92 -5.09 5.75 3.76
C VAL A 92 -5.83 4.47 4.15
N PHE A 93 -6.85 4.12 3.37
CA PHE A 93 -7.48 2.79 3.35
C PHE A 93 -7.24 2.16 1.96
N CYS A 94 -6.59 1.02 1.90
CA CYS A 94 -6.29 0.34 0.65
C CYS A 94 -7.43 -0.56 0.19
N THR A 95 -7.79 -0.47 -1.10
CA THR A 95 -8.72 -1.38 -1.77
C THR A 95 -7.93 -2.15 -2.84
N VAL A 96 -7.75 -3.45 -2.68
CA VAL A 96 -7.01 -4.24 -3.67
C VAL A 96 -7.99 -4.82 -4.68
N LEU A 97 -8.18 -4.10 -5.80
CA LEU A 97 -9.20 -4.40 -6.82
C LEU A 97 -8.60 -4.54 -8.23
N PRO A 98 -7.84 -5.61 -8.51
CA PRO A 98 -7.14 -5.78 -9.80
C PRO A 98 -8.09 -5.75 -11.03
N GLY A 99 -9.37 -5.99 -10.83
CA GLY A 99 -10.37 -5.94 -11.88
C GLY A 99 -10.62 -4.56 -12.49
N LEU A 100 -10.24 -3.46 -11.83
CA LEU A 100 -10.27 -2.13 -12.44
C LEU A 100 -9.37 -2.03 -13.68
N GLY A 101 -8.25 -2.75 -13.70
CA GLY A 101 -7.34 -2.86 -14.86
C GLY A 101 -7.72 -3.93 -15.90
N SER A 102 -8.83 -4.64 -15.75
CA SER A 102 -9.21 -5.73 -16.65
C SER A 102 -9.46 -5.26 -18.08
N ALA A 103 -9.13 -6.10 -19.08
CA ALA A 103 -9.54 -5.89 -20.46
C ALA A 103 -11.07 -6.04 -20.64
N ASP A 104 -11.74 -6.81 -19.78
CA ASP A 104 -13.19 -7.03 -19.82
C ASP A 104 -13.96 -5.86 -19.19
N ALA A 105 -14.82 -5.22 -19.97
CA ALA A 105 -15.63 -4.08 -19.52
C ALA A 105 -16.62 -4.45 -18.40
N ALA A 106 -17.14 -5.68 -18.38
CA ALA A 106 -18.06 -6.11 -17.34
C ALA A 106 -17.31 -6.32 -16.01
N VAL A 107 -16.06 -6.80 -16.05
CA VAL A 107 -15.19 -6.91 -14.87
C VAL A 107 -14.88 -5.51 -14.34
N ARG A 108 -14.45 -4.58 -15.19
CA ARG A 108 -14.17 -3.19 -14.78
C ARG A 108 -15.37 -2.54 -14.09
N ARG A 109 -16.57 -2.71 -14.64
CA ARG A 109 -17.81 -2.14 -14.06
C ARG A 109 -18.09 -2.69 -12.66
N ARG A 110 -18.03 -4.02 -12.49
CA ARG A 110 -18.23 -4.65 -11.17
C ARG A 110 -17.17 -4.21 -10.15
N SER A 111 -15.92 -4.08 -10.60
CA SER A 111 -14.85 -3.60 -9.73
C SER A 111 -15.04 -2.14 -9.34
N LEU A 112 -15.62 -1.31 -10.20
CA LEU A 112 -15.96 0.07 -9.88
C LEU A 112 -17.09 0.16 -8.83
N GLU A 113 -18.10 -0.70 -8.90
CA GLU A 113 -19.14 -0.81 -7.87
C GLU A 113 -18.54 -1.25 -6.52
N THR A 114 -17.59 -2.18 -6.54
CA THR A 114 -16.86 -2.60 -5.33
C THR A 114 -15.94 -1.48 -4.80
N PHE A 115 -15.33 -0.71 -5.69
CA PHE A 115 -14.50 0.44 -5.33
C PHE A 115 -15.30 1.53 -4.61
N GLU A 116 -16.55 1.77 -5.00
CA GLU A 116 -17.45 2.69 -4.31
C GLU A 116 -17.69 2.25 -2.86
N MET A 117 -17.92 0.96 -2.60
CA MET A 117 -18.01 0.40 -1.24
C MET A 117 -16.69 0.62 -0.47
N GLY A 118 -15.55 0.51 -1.15
CA GLY A 118 -14.24 0.83 -0.58
C GLY A 118 -14.11 2.29 -0.16
N CYS A 119 -14.57 3.21 -1.00
CA CYS A 119 -14.60 4.64 -0.68
C CYS A 119 -15.53 4.95 0.51
N GLU A 120 -16.72 4.33 0.55
CA GLU A 120 -17.63 4.45 1.70
C GLU A 120 -16.97 3.92 2.97
N THR A 121 -16.27 2.77 2.89
CA THR A 121 -15.51 2.21 4.02
C THR A 121 -14.43 3.18 4.49
N ALA A 122 -13.61 3.67 3.58
CA ALA A 122 -12.53 4.63 3.87
C ALA A 122 -13.07 5.88 4.58
N ALA A 123 -14.13 6.48 4.05
CA ALA A 123 -14.77 7.65 4.64
C ALA A 123 -15.35 7.35 6.02
N ALA A 124 -16.04 6.21 6.21
CA ALA A 124 -16.59 5.79 7.50
C ALA A 124 -15.49 5.55 8.55
N LEU A 125 -14.33 5.04 8.14
CA LEU A 125 -13.17 4.87 9.02
C LEU A 125 -12.40 6.17 9.28
N GLY A 126 -12.71 7.25 8.56
CA GLY A 126 -12.06 8.55 8.70
C GLY A 126 -10.74 8.67 7.94
N ALA A 127 -10.55 7.88 6.88
CA ALA A 127 -9.40 8.01 6.01
C ALA A 127 -9.44 9.30 5.17
N GLY A 128 -8.26 9.83 4.85
CA GLY A 128 -8.12 10.97 3.94
C GLY A 128 -8.00 10.58 2.47
N ALA A 129 -7.75 9.30 2.21
CA ALA A 129 -7.59 8.77 0.87
C ALA A 129 -7.95 7.28 0.78
N VAL A 130 -8.30 6.85 -0.42
CA VAL A 130 -8.35 5.45 -0.81
C VAL A 130 -7.13 5.14 -1.69
N LEU A 131 -6.55 3.97 -1.51
CA LEU A 131 -5.42 3.49 -2.30
C LEU A 131 -5.81 2.19 -3.02
N ASP A 132 -5.32 1.98 -4.24
CA ASP A 132 -5.40 0.70 -4.93
C ASP A 132 -4.05 0.41 -5.59
N ASN A 133 -3.79 -0.86 -5.84
CA ASN A 133 -2.63 -1.22 -6.65
C ASN A 133 -2.77 -0.64 -8.05
N GLY A 134 -1.68 -0.16 -8.63
CA GLY A 134 -1.63 0.27 -10.01
C GLY A 134 -2.18 -0.82 -10.94
N PRO A 135 -2.86 -0.43 -12.02
CA PRO A 135 -3.51 -1.40 -12.91
C PRO A 135 -2.47 -2.38 -13.46
N LEU A 136 -2.74 -3.67 -13.27
CA LEU A 136 -1.91 -4.73 -13.83
C LEU A 136 -1.99 -4.72 -15.37
N VAL A 137 -1.01 -5.32 -16.01
CA VAL A 137 -1.11 -5.68 -17.42
C VAL A 137 -2.43 -6.44 -17.62
N PRO A 138 -3.22 -6.13 -18.68
CA PRO A 138 -4.55 -6.72 -18.87
C PRO A 138 -4.49 -8.19 -19.30
N TYR A 139 -3.93 -9.03 -18.45
CA TYR A 139 -3.87 -10.48 -18.64
C TYR A 139 -5.28 -11.09 -18.64
N ALA A 140 -5.45 -12.19 -19.38
CA ALA A 140 -6.66 -12.98 -19.35
C ALA A 140 -6.67 -13.94 -18.14
N PHE A 141 -6.69 -13.38 -16.92
CA PHE A 141 -6.76 -14.19 -15.71
C PHE A 141 -8.05 -15.02 -15.66
N PRO A 142 -7.98 -16.30 -15.23
CA PRO A 142 -9.18 -17.07 -14.91
C PRO A 142 -10.06 -16.33 -13.89
N PRO A 143 -11.40 -16.46 -13.99
CA PRO A 143 -12.33 -15.75 -13.10
C PRO A 143 -12.18 -16.09 -11.62
N ASP A 144 -11.66 -17.27 -11.30
CA ASP A 144 -11.44 -17.81 -9.97
C ASP A 144 -9.98 -17.67 -9.49
N MET A 145 -9.15 -16.96 -10.26
CA MET A 145 -7.76 -16.70 -9.87
C MET A 145 -7.73 -15.91 -8.56
N PRO A 146 -7.08 -16.43 -7.50
CA PRO A 146 -6.89 -15.67 -6.27
C PRO A 146 -6.12 -14.37 -6.51
N ILE A 147 -6.41 -13.35 -5.74
CA ILE A 147 -5.60 -12.14 -5.72
C ILE A 147 -4.30 -12.47 -5.00
N HIS A 148 -3.18 -12.25 -5.69
CA HIS A 148 -1.84 -12.42 -5.15
C HIS A 148 -1.19 -11.04 -4.95
N ARG A 149 -0.37 -10.90 -3.91
CA ARG A 149 0.48 -9.70 -3.77
C ARG A 149 1.45 -9.57 -4.94
N HIS A 150 2.08 -10.68 -5.30
CA HIS A 150 2.99 -10.79 -6.43
C HIS A 150 2.65 -12.03 -7.25
N TYR A 151 2.44 -11.84 -8.54
CA TYR A 151 2.24 -12.95 -9.46
C TYR A 151 3.59 -13.52 -9.90
N SER A 152 3.83 -14.80 -9.67
CA SER A 152 5.07 -15.46 -10.11
C SER A 152 5.17 -15.48 -11.63
N GLN A 153 6.39 -15.52 -12.16
CA GLN A 153 6.62 -15.65 -13.60
C GLN A 153 6.01 -16.95 -14.18
N GLU A 154 5.87 -17.99 -13.38
CA GLU A 154 5.20 -19.23 -13.78
C GLU A 154 3.70 -18.99 -14.02
N VAL A 155 3.02 -18.31 -13.09
CA VAL A 155 1.62 -17.91 -13.26
C VAL A 155 1.48 -17.02 -14.50
N LEU A 156 2.29 -15.98 -14.65
CA LEU A 156 2.17 -15.03 -15.76
C LEU A 156 2.46 -15.65 -17.14
N ARG A 157 3.30 -16.71 -17.21
CA ARG A 157 3.53 -17.44 -18.47
C ARG A 157 2.31 -18.25 -18.92
N ASN A 158 1.46 -18.64 -17.98
CA ASN A 158 0.26 -19.46 -18.26
C ASN A 158 -0.99 -18.61 -18.54
N VAL A 159 -0.92 -17.29 -18.31
CA VAL A 159 -1.97 -16.33 -18.67
C VAL A 159 -1.49 -15.50 -19.85
N GLY A 160 -2.26 -15.43 -20.90
CA GLY A 160 -1.92 -14.61 -22.06
C GLY A 160 -2.60 -13.24 -22.02
N LEU A 161 -2.27 -12.39 -22.97
CA LEU A 161 -3.10 -11.24 -23.28
C LEU A 161 -4.32 -11.70 -24.09
N PRO A 162 -5.51 -11.09 -23.90
CA PRO A 162 -6.67 -11.40 -24.73
C PRO A 162 -6.34 -11.20 -26.22
N ALA A 163 -6.67 -12.18 -27.06
CA ALA A 163 -6.40 -12.12 -28.50
C ALA A 163 -7.10 -10.92 -29.19
N SER A 164 -8.17 -10.42 -28.60
CA SER A 164 -8.93 -9.25 -29.07
C SER A 164 -8.39 -7.92 -28.53
N LEU A 165 -7.31 -7.91 -27.74
CA LEU A 165 -6.82 -6.70 -27.13
C LEU A 165 -6.25 -5.72 -28.16
N VAL A 166 -6.89 -4.56 -28.26
CA VAL A 166 -6.37 -3.41 -29.02
C VAL A 166 -5.90 -2.37 -28.02
N TRP A 167 -4.57 -2.16 -27.96
CA TRP A 167 -3.95 -1.31 -26.92
C TRP A 167 -4.58 0.08 -26.81
N GLY A 168 -4.79 0.77 -27.94
CA GLY A 168 -5.34 2.14 -27.93
C GLY A 168 -6.76 2.23 -27.39
N GLU A 169 -7.57 1.21 -27.63
CA GLU A 169 -8.94 1.10 -27.10
C GLU A 169 -8.92 0.76 -25.61
N TYR A 170 -8.10 -0.21 -25.23
CA TYR A 170 -7.90 -0.56 -23.83
C TYR A 170 -7.42 0.64 -22.99
N TRP A 171 -6.42 1.37 -23.47
CA TRP A 171 -5.87 2.55 -22.76
C TRP A 171 -6.93 3.62 -22.53
N LYS A 172 -7.77 3.89 -23.51
CA LYS A 172 -8.90 4.84 -23.35
C LYS A 172 -9.90 4.34 -22.30
N ALA A 173 -10.28 3.06 -22.38
CA ALA A 173 -11.21 2.46 -21.43
C ALA A 173 -10.63 2.39 -20.00
N LEU A 174 -9.33 2.14 -19.84
CA LEU A 174 -8.64 2.22 -18.56
C LEU A 174 -8.67 3.64 -17.99
N ALA A 175 -8.35 4.65 -18.81
CA ALA A 175 -8.41 6.04 -18.37
C ALA A 175 -9.84 6.46 -17.98
N GLU A 176 -10.85 5.97 -18.67
CA GLU A 176 -12.27 6.24 -18.35
C GLU A 176 -12.70 5.61 -17.03
N VAL A 177 -12.35 4.35 -16.76
CA VAL A 177 -12.71 3.71 -15.49
C VAL A 177 -11.99 4.35 -14.31
N LEU A 178 -10.71 4.70 -14.47
CA LEU A 178 -9.97 5.40 -13.40
C LEU A 178 -10.46 6.83 -13.17
N ARG A 179 -10.93 7.50 -14.22
CA ARG A 179 -11.61 8.80 -14.09
C ARG A 179 -12.89 8.67 -13.27
N ALA A 180 -13.70 7.64 -13.56
CA ALA A 180 -14.90 7.36 -12.77
C ALA A 180 -14.55 7.00 -11.31
N ALA A 181 -13.49 6.22 -11.07
CA ALA A 181 -12.99 5.94 -9.71
C ALA A 181 -12.56 7.22 -8.97
N CYS A 182 -11.85 8.13 -9.64
CA CYS A 182 -11.49 9.43 -9.08
C CYS A 182 -12.74 10.27 -8.72
N ASP A 183 -13.75 10.28 -9.59
CA ASP A 183 -14.99 11.03 -9.37
C ASP A 183 -15.77 10.44 -8.18
N ILE A 184 -15.81 9.11 -8.04
CA ILE A 184 -16.39 8.42 -6.87
C ILE A 184 -15.62 8.80 -5.61
N ALA A 185 -14.30 8.66 -5.58
CA ALA A 185 -13.48 9.02 -4.41
C ALA A 185 -13.70 10.48 -4.00
N ALA A 186 -13.73 11.41 -4.98
CA ALA A 186 -14.03 12.81 -4.73
C ALA A 186 -15.41 13.05 -4.11
N GLY A 187 -16.42 12.24 -4.48
CA GLY A 187 -17.77 12.28 -3.89
C GLY A 187 -17.77 11.97 -2.39
N TYR A 188 -16.79 11.22 -1.89
CA TYR A 188 -16.56 10.94 -0.47
C TYR A 188 -15.51 11.87 0.18
N GLY A 189 -15.01 12.87 -0.54
CA GLY A 189 -13.96 13.77 -0.06
C GLY A 189 -12.57 13.14 0.01
N LEU A 190 -12.33 12.04 -0.73
CA LEU A 190 -11.09 11.28 -0.70
C LEU A 190 -10.18 11.62 -1.90
N ARG A 191 -8.87 11.56 -1.65
CA ARG A 191 -7.88 11.36 -2.72
C ARG A 191 -7.85 9.91 -3.13
N TYR A 192 -7.37 9.63 -4.34
CA TYR A 192 -7.19 8.28 -4.86
C TYR A 192 -5.73 8.05 -5.20
N TYR A 193 -5.08 7.12 -4.50
CA TYR A 193 -3.68 6.76 -4.73
C TYR A 193 -3.57 5.48 -5.55
N LEU A 194 -2.59 5.48 -6.48
CA LEU A 194 -2.13 4.25 -7.14
C LEU A 194 -0.78 3.84 -6.57
N HIS A 195 -0.69 2.58 -6.12
CA HIS A 195 0.53 1.96 -5.62
C HIS A 195 1.30 1.28 -6.77
N PRO A 196 2.62 1.52 -6.92
CA PRO A 196 3.43 0.99 -8.02
C PRO A 196 3.85 -0.45 -7.78
N CYS A 197 2.89 -1.38 -7.67
CA CYS A 197 3.25 -2.78 -7.54
C CYS A 197 3.99 -3.27 -8.79
N THR A 198 4.96 -4.17 -8.59
CA THR A 198 5.76 -4.75 -9.68
C THR A 198 4.88 -5.44 -10.73
N GLY A 199 5.11 -5.12 -12.00
CA GLY A 199 4.32 -5.63 -13.13
C GLY A 199 3.03 -4.86 -13.40
N SER A 200 2.78 -3.75 -12.70
CA SER A 200 1.70 -2.83 -13.03
C SER A 200 2.08 -1.88 -14.18
N LEU A 201 1.08 -1.25 -14.80
CA LEU A 201 1.30 -0.23 -15.82
C LEU A 201 1.85 1.08 -15.24
N THR A 202 1.87 1.20 -13.92
CA THR A 202 2.33 2.36 -13.15
C THR A 202 3.46 2.00 -12.18
N GLU A 203 4.25 0.96 -12.49
CA GLU A 203 5.38 0.54 -11.65
C GLU A 203 6.51 1.59 -11.56
N THR A 204 6.49 2.59 -12.45
CA THR A 204 7.42 3.72 -12.45
C THR A 204 6.67 5.05 -12.34
N THR A 205 7.37 6.07 -11.87
CA THR A 205 6.83 7.45 -11.84
C THR A 205 6.39 7.92 -13.22
N ASP A 206 7.15 7.63 -14.27
CA ASP A 206 6.77 8.02 -15.65
C ASP A 206 5.51 7.27 -16.14
N GLY A 207 5.38 5.98 -15.78
CA GLY A 207 4.17 5.21 -16.05
C GLY A 207 2.94 5.84 -15.39
N PHE A 208 3.07 6.20 -14.11
CA PHE A 208 2.01 6.89 -13.39
C PHE A 208 1.67 8.25 -14.01
N LEU A 209 2.66 9.12 -14.27
CA LEU A 209 2.44 10.45 -14.82
C LEU A 209 1.71 10.38 -16.17
N ARG A 210 2.12 9.45 -17.04
CA ARG A 210 1.43 9.21 -18.31
C ARG A 210 -0.04 8.80 -18.12
N LEU A 211 -0.31 7.93 -17.14
CA LEU A 211 -1.68 7.50 -16.85
C LEU A 211 -2.51 8.64 -16.24
N ARG A 212 -1.94 9.40 -15.30
CA ARG A 212 -2.57 10.57 -14.69
C ARG A 212 -2.98 11.60 -15.74
N ASP A 213 -2.12 11.88 -16.70
CA ASP A 213 -2.42 12.80 -17.81
C ASP A 213 -3.61 12.30 -18.64
N ALA A 214 -3.69 10.99 -18.90
CA ALA A 214 -4.83 10.42 -19.64
C ALA A 214 -6.13 10.44 -18.82
N VAL A 215 -6.06 10.26 -17.50
CA VAL A 215 -7.20 10.30 -16.58
C VAL A 215 -7.71 11.75 -16.41
N GLY A 216 -6.82 12.72 -16.26
CA GLY A 216 -7.15 14.13 -16.15
C GLY A 216 -7.96 14.46 -14.88
N ARG A 217 -7.55 13.94 -13.72
CA ARG A 217 -8.14 14.24 -12.41
C ARG A 217 -7.05 14.58 -11.39
N GLU A 218 -7.23 15.71 -10.70
CA GLU A 218 -6.24 16.21 -9.74
C GLU A 218 -6.18 15.40 -8.43
N ASN A 219 -7.26 14.71 -8.08
CA ASN A 219 -7.29 13.83 -6.91
C ASN A 219 -6.66 12.46 -7.14
N LEU A 220 -6.20 12.13 -8.37
CA LEU A 220 -5.38 10.97 -8.64
C LEU A 220 -3.94 11.25 -8.24
N ARG A 221 -3.45 10.51 -7.27
CA ARG A 221 -2.14 10.66 -6.65
C ARG A 221 -1.33 9.38 -6.76
N PHE A 222 -0.07 9.47 -6.44
CA PHE A 222 0.86 8.35 -6.44
C PHE A 222 1.29 8.03 -5.01
N ASN A 223 1.13 6.77 -4.61
CA ASN A 223 1.84 6.24 -3.46
C ASN A 223 3.26 5.87 -3.92
N PHE A 224 4.26 6.65 -3.55
CA PHE A 224 5.63 6.34 -3.89
C PHE A 224 6.10 5.13 -3.05
N ASP A 225 6.62 4.08 -3.68
CA ASP A 225 7.11 2.89 -2.97
C ASP A 225 8.61 2.70 -3.24
N THR A 226 9.39 2.80 -2.18
CA THR A 226 10.84 2.81 -2.31
C THR A 226 11.40 1.48 -2.79
N ALA A 227 10.91 0.34 -2.29
CA ALA A 227 11.43 -0.97 -2.65
C ALA A 227 10.98 -1.41 -4.04
N ASN A 228 9.70 -1.25 -4.39
CA ASN A 228 9.16 -1.62 -5.69
C ASN A 228 9.81 -0.82 -6.82
N GLN A 229 9.92 0.51 -6.65
CA GLN A 229 10.54 1.38 -7.66
C GLN A 229 12.05 1.15 -7.77
N PHE A 230 12.75 0.87 -6.66
CA PHE A 230 14.17 0.51 -6.69
C PHE A 230 14.41 -0.82 -7.41
N PHE A 231 13.54 -1.80 -7.22
CA PHE A 231 13.59 -3.08 -7.93
C PHE A 231 13.48 -2.90 -9.45
N VAL A 232 12.57 -2.07 -9.92
CA VAL A 232 12.43 -1.78 -11.37
C VAL A 232 13.47 -0.79 -11.91
N ARG A 233 14.52 -0.51 -11.12
CA ARG A 233 15.65 0.36 -11.49
C ARG A 233 15.29 1.82 -11.69
N GLU A 234 14.23 2.32 -11.08
CA GLU A 234 13.98 3.75 -11.08
C GLU A 234 14.99 4.48 -10.20
N ASN A 235 15.41 5.65 -10.61
CA ASN A 235 16.16 6.56 -9.75
C ASN A 235 15.16 7.24 -8.81
N LEU A 236 15.14 6.82 -7.54
CA LEU A 236 14.14 7.28 -6.56
C LEU A 236 14.14 8.80 -6.40
N SER A 237 15.32 9.42 -6.31
CA SER A 237 15.42 10.87 -6.17
C SER A 237 14.87 11.63 -7.38
N LEU A 238 15.09 11.10 -8.58
CA LEU A 238 14.49 11.68 -9.79
C LEU A 238 12.97 11.51 -9.79
N GLY A 239 12.47 10.35 -9.35
CA GLY A 239 11.04 10.08 -9.18
C GLY A 239 10.40 11.10 -8.22
N LEU A 240 11.02 11.32 -7.05
CA LEU A 240 10.59 12.33 -6.08
C LEU A 240 10.53 13.74 -6.69
N LEU A 241 11.56 14.13 -7.46
CA LEU A 241 11.61 15.45 -8.12
C LEU A 241 10.52 15.62 -9.18
N LYS A 242 10.16 14.55 -9.90
CA LYS A 242 9.07 14.58 -10.90
C LYS A 242 7.70 14.80 -10.27
N LEU A 243 7.47 14.21 -9.08
CA LEU A 243 6.20 14.34 -8.33
C LEU A 243 6.15 15.66 -7.55
N GLY A 244 7.31 16.10 -7.02
CA GLY A 244 7.42 17.37 -6.33
C GLY A 244 6.47 17.49 -5.13
N GLY A 245 5.89 18.69 -4.93
CA GLY A 245 4.99 18.97 -3.82
C GLY A 245 3.61 18.28 -3.88
N GLU A 246 3.32 17.52 -4.92
CA GLU A 246 2.10 16.71 -5.00
C GLU A 246 2.22 15.36 -4.26
N LEU A 247 3.45 14.98 -3.90
CA LEU A 247 3.73 13.74 -3.17
C LEU A 247 3.44 13.95 -1.68
N ASP A 248 2.58 13.10 -1.11
CA ASP A 248 2.17 13.19 0.29
C ASP A 248 2.03 11.83 0.99
N TYR A 249 2.29 10.72 0.29
CA TYR A 249 2.27 9.37 0.85
C TYR A 249 3.36 8.49 0.22
N ILE A 250 4.19 7.89 1.08
CA ILE A 250 5.33 7.08 0.66
C ILE A 250 5.35 5.77 1.45
N HIS A 251 5.43 4.64 0.77
CA HIS A 251 5.79 3.35 1.37
C HIS A 251 7.30 3.23 1.49
N ILE A 252 7.76 2.97 2.72
CA ILE A 252 9.18 2.86 3.06
C ILE A 252 9.51 1.40 3.36
N SER A 253 10.32 0.81 2.53
CA SER A 253 11.05 -0.43 2.75
C SER A 253 12.32 -0.44 1.90
N ASP A 254 13.27 -1.33 2.23
CA ASP A 254 14.54 -1.42 1.50
C ASP A 254 14.55 -2.62 0.56
N ASN A 255 15.51 -2.62 -0.38
CA ASN A 255 15.63 -3.64 -1.39
C ASN A 255 17.08 -3.72 -1.89
N HIS A 256 17.57 -4.92 -2.26
CA HIS A 256 18.86 -5.11 -2.90
C HIS A 256 18.85 -4.88 -4.42
N GLY A 257 17.67 -4.68 -5.02
CA GLY A 257 17.48 -4.42 -6.46
C GLY A 257 17.64 -5.65 -7.36
N GLN A 258 17.58 -6.87 -6.82
CA GLN A 258 17.73 -8.11 -7.59
C GLN A 258 16.44 -8.93 -7.66
N ARG A 259 15.58 -8.82 -6.68
CA ARG A 259 14.27 -9.44 -6.57
C ARG A 259 13.33 -8.52 -5.81
N VAL A 260 12.03 -8.82 -5.80
CA VAL A 260 11.08 -8.12 -4.94
C VAL A 260 11.41 -8.44 -3.48
N GLU A 261 11.64 -7.40 -2.68
CA GLU A 261 11.92 -7.48 -1.24
C GLU A 261 11.30 -6.25 -0.57
N HIS A 262 10.86 -6.43 0.68
CA HIS A 262 10.39 -5.35 1.55
C HIS A 262 11.15 -5.45 2.88
N LEU A 263 12.45 -5.13 2.83
CA LEU A 263 13.37 -5.20 3.97
C LEU A 263 13.18 -4.00 4.90
N ALA A 264 13.61 -4.14 6.16
CA ALA A 264 13.71 -3.01 7.06
C ALA A 264 14.66 -1.95 6.47
N ALA A 265 14.33 -0.66 6.66
CA ALA A 265 15.12 0.43 6.10
C ALA A 265 16.58 0.39 6.60
N GLY A 266 17.52 0.46 5.68
CA GLY A 266 18.95 0.35 5.91
C GLY A 266 19.51 -1.09 5.82
N ASP A 267 18.69 -2.09 5.55
CA ASP A 267 19.13 -3.49 5.37
C ASP A 267 19.33 -3.86 3.89
N GLY A 268 19.02 -2.97 2.95
CA GLY A 268 19.16 -3.16 1.50
C GLY A 268 20.28 -2.29 0.90
N ALA A 269 20.03 -1.80 -0.29
CA ALA A 269 21.00 -1.05 -1.09
C ALA A 269 20.49 0.34 -1.55
N ILE A 270 19.37 0.82 -1.02
CA ILE A 270 18.83 2.14 -1.36
C ILE A 270 19.74 3.23 -0.78
N ASP A 271 20.06 4.24 -1.59
CA ASP A 271 20.77 5.46 -1.14
C ASP A 271 19.81 6.38 -0.38
N TRP A 272 19.71 6.12 0.92
CA TRP A 272 18.80 6.85 1.79
C TRP A 272 19.22 8.29 2.05
N ASP A 273 20.50 8.61 2.00
CA ASP A 273 20.95 9.97 2.20
C ASP A 273 20.55 10.85 1.02
N MET A 274 20.69 10.34 -0.20
CA MET A 274 20.16 11.01 -1.39
C MET A 274 18.63 11.09 -1.35
N PHE A 275 17.94 10.05 -0.90
CA PHE A 275 16.48 10.02 -0.77
C PHE A 275 15.97 11.09 0.19
N PHE A 276 16.45 11.13 1.44
CA PHE A 276 16.00 12.09 2.45
C PHE A 276 16.42 13.54 2.12
N SER A 277 17.61 13.75 1.56
CA SER A 277 18.00 15.08 1.06
C SER A 277 17.06 15.58 -0.05
N THR A 278 16.56 14.66 -0.88
CA THR A 278 15.59 15.00 -1.93
C THR A 278 14.20 15.28 -1.35
N LEU A 279 13.73 14.52 -0.34
CA LEU A 279 12.50 14.83 0.38
C LEU A 279 12.52 16.25 0.97
N LYS A 280 13.62 16.61 1.64
CA LYS A 280 13.81 17.97 2.14
C LYS A 280 13.74 19.00 1.01
N ARG A 281 14.42 18.74 -0.10
CA ARG A 281 14.47 19.66 -1.24
C ARG A 281 13.10 19.94 -1.85
N ILE A 282 12.21 18.93 -1.91
CA ILE A 282 10.84 19.10 -2.44
C ILE A 282 9.84 19.61 -1.40
N GLY A 283 10.28 19.81 -0.14
CA GLY A 283 9.42 20.26 0.96
C GLY A 283 8.37 19.22 1.35
N PHE A 284 8.74 17.92 1.34
CA PHE A 284 7.82 16.84 1.73
C PHE A 284 7.36 17.02 3.18
N SER A 285 6.05 16.87 3.41
CA SER A 285 5.41 16.96 4.73
C SER A 285 4.29 15.93 4.89
N GLY A 286 4.32 14.89 4.07
CA GLY A 286 3.30 13.83 4.05
C GLY A 286 3.57 12.71 5.04
N GLN A 287 3.11 11.50 4.71
CA GLN A 287 3.26 10.29 5.53
C GLN A 287 4.37 9.40 4.97
N LEU A 288 5.18 8.86 5.87
CA LEU A 288 6.12 7.77 5.61
C LEU A 288 5.53 6.48 6.21
N SER A 289 4.95 5.64 5.37
CA SER A 289 4.30 4.39 5.78
C SER A 289 5.30 3.24 5.70
N ILE A 290 5.56 2.58 6.82
CA ILE A 290 6.49 1.45 6.89
C ILE A 290 5.83 0.24 6.25
N ASP A 291 6.29 -0.12 5.05
CA ASP A 291 5.79 -1.26 4.27
C ASP A 291 6.84 -2.38 4.20
N VAL A 292 7.17 -2.90 5.37
CA VAL A 292 8.21 -3.92 5.61
C VAL A 292 7.56 -5.27 5.85
N GLY A 293 8.08 -6.35 5.26
CA GLY A 293 7.57 -7.70 5.49
C GLY A 293 7.21 -8.46 4.21
N GLY A 294 6.16 -9.28 4.31
CA GLY A 294 5.80 -10.27 3.30
C GLY A 294 6.74 -11.48 3.30
N ASP A 295 6.31 -12.58 2.69
CA ASP A 295 7.10 -13.81 2.59
C ASP A 295 8.44 -13.58 1.87
N GLU A 296 8.47 -12.62 0.96
CA GLU A 296 9.63 -12.23 0.18
C GLU A 296 10.76 -11.59 1.00
N SER A 297 10.44 -11.02 2.17
CA SER A 297 11.43 -10.36 3.04
C SER A 297 12.25 -11.33 3.88
N GLY A 298 11.71 -12.49 4.19
CA GLY A 298 12.33 -13.46 5.11
C GLY A 298 12.43 -12.98 6.56
N ILE A 299 11.65 -11.96 6.95
CA ILE A 299 11.65 -11.39 8.30
C ILE A 299 10.93 -12.35 9.26
N GLU A 300 11.65 -12.81 10.30
CA GLU A 300 11.10 -13.70 11.32
C GLU A 300 10.37 -12.95 12.44
N ASN A 301 10.83 -11.75 12.79
CA ASN A 301 10.24 -10.91 13.85
C ASN A 301 9.78 -9.56 13.26
N ILE A 302 8.51 -9.52 12.88
CA ILE A 302 7.93 -8.34 12.23
C ILE A 302 7.81 -7.15 13.21
N ASP A 303 7.55 -7.38 14.48
CA ASP A 303 7.46 -6.32 15.49
C ASP A 303 8.81 -5.58 15.60
N GLU A 304 9.90 -6.34 15.69
CA GLU A 304 11.26 -5.76 15.76
C GLU A 304 11.62 -5.00 14.48
N ALA A 305 11.25 -5.52 13.30
CA ALA A 305 11.53 -4.87 12.03
C ALA A 305 10.81 -3.51 11.91
N TYR A 306 9.53 -3.45 12.33
CA TYR A 306 8.76 -2.19 12.36
C TYR A 306 9.34 -1.20 13.36
N LEU A 307 9.64 -1.63 14.58
CA LEU A 307 10.24 -0.78 15.61
C LEU A 307 11.62 -0.25 15.19
N LYS A 308 12.46 -1.10 14.60
CA LYS A 308 13.77 -0.72 14.05
C LYS A 308 13.62 0.35 12.97
N THR A 309 12.71 0.11 12.01
CA THR A 309 12.48 1.02 10.88
C THR A 309 11.89 2.34 11.35
N ALA A 310 10.91 2.33 12.27
CA ALA A 310 10.32 3.56 12.82
C ALA A 310 11.37 4.45 13.52
N ARG A 311 12.18 3.88 14.41
CA ARG A 311 13.27 4.62 15.07
C ARG A 311 14.33 5.10 14.08
N TRP A 312 14.57 4.35 13.03
CA TRP A 312 15.48 4.74 11.97
C TRP A 312 14.93 5.94 11.18
N ILE A 313 13.64 5.97 10.85
CA ILE A 313 12.99 7.12 10.21
C ILE A 313 13.03 8.35 11.12
N GLU A 314 12.77 8.22 12.43
CA GLU A 314 12.87 9.34 13.37
C GLU A 314 14.27 9.96 13.38
N ARG A 315 15.33 9.14 13.43
CA ARG A 315 16.71 9.64 13.34
C ARG A 315 16.98 10.36 12.01
N LYS A 316 16.50 9.82 10.88
CA LYS A 316 16.62 10.48 9.58
C LYS A 316 15.82 11.78 9.53
N ASN A 317 14.66 11.82 10.15
CA ASN A 317 13.89 13.05 10.28
C ASN A 317 14.64 14.12 11.12
N GLU A 318 15.28 13.75 12.23
CA GLU A 318 16.11 14.65 13.01
C GLU A 318 17.32 15.18 12.20
N GLU A 319 17.96 14.29 11.41
CA GLU A 319 19.13 14.64 10.59
C GLU A 319 18.77 15.60 9.45
N TYR A 320 17.66 15.37 8.75
CA TYR A 320 17.28 16.11 7.54
C TYR A 320 16.22 17.20 7.81
N GLY A 321 15.45 17.13 8.90
CA GLY A 321 14.36 18.06 9.21
C GLY A 321 13.25 18.01 8.19
N ILE A 322 12.57 16.84 8.06
CA ILE A 322 11.48 16.65 7.09
C ILE A 322 10.15 17.12 7.67
N PHE A 323 9.83 16.78 8.95
CA PHE A 323 8.60 17.14 9.67
C PHE A 323 8.82 17.29 11.17
#